data_ff6582fbc2a550d2935e4fea7bd4ebc6
#
_entry.id   ff6582fbc2a550d2935e4fea7bd4ebc6
#
_cell.length_a   1.000
_cell.length_b   1.000
_cell.length_c   1.000
_cell.angle_alpha   90.00
_cell.angle_beta   90.00
_cell.angle_gamma   90.00
#
_symmetry.space_group_name_H-M   'P 1'
#
loop_
_entity.id
_entity.type
_entity.pdbx_description
1 polymer ?
#
loop_
_entity_poly.entity_id
_entity_poly.type
_entity_poly.pdbx_seq_one_letter_code
_entity_poly.pdbx_strand_id
1 'polypeptide(L)'
;MDGAVRVGPPVPREPEHDDCESVDRVAVGGMRQIPAQVAPVTLRRVGDALDILDVRYLADGSDSLLAMWERHAVLFAMEGPEDEILVIRARPYSTVPPDWADRAYRVVNEWNHTSRFCKAYVGDPTERGQLPIYAEMQVPLSAGVHDALLVEMLDCGAAMATNFVDWLHDEGALL
;
A
#
# COMPACT_ATOMS: atom_id res chain seq x y z
N MET A 1 11.39 45.36 -54.00
CA MET A 1 11.33 43.88 -54.04
C MET A 1 10.18 43.47 -53.14
N ASP A 2 9.03 43.25 -53.78
CA ASP A 2 7.78 42.93 -53.10
C ASP A 2 7.74 41.46 -52.66
N GLY A 3 7.60 41.25 -51.37
CA GLY A 3 7.38 39.97 -50.79
C GLY A 3 5.89 39.71 -50.54
N ALA A 4 5.22 39.08 -51.49
CA ALA A 4 3.80 38.72 -51.37
C ALA A 4 3.61 37.61 -50.33
N VAL A 5 2.87 37.90 -49.25
CA VAL A 5 2.35 36.96 -48.26
C VAL A 5 1.24 36.12 -48.92
N ARG A 6 1.45 34.81 -49.07
CA ARG A 6 0.40 33.88 -49.53
C ARG A 6 -0.52 33.57 -48.34
N VAL A 7 -1.77 34.02 -48.44
CA VAL A 7 -2.86 33.59 -47.54
C VAL A 7 -3.37 32.24 -48.05
N GLY A 8 -3.30 31.20 -47.19
CA GLY A 8 -3.84 29.89 -47.51
C GLY A 8 -5.37 29.86 -47.44
N PRO A 9 -6.01 28.85 -48.06
CA PRO A 9 -7.45 28.75 -48.09
C PRO A 9 -8.07 28.50 -46.71
N PRO A 10 -9.33 28.95 -46.51
CA PRO A 10 -10.01 28.77 -45.21
C PRO A 10 -10.30 27.31 -44.90
N VAL A 11 -10.05 26.91 -43.65
CA VAL A 11 -10.37 25.59 -43.10
C VAL A 11 -11.88 25.43 -42.99
N PRO A 12 -12.48 24.32 -43.46
CA PRO A 12 -13.90 24.04 -43.26
C PRO A 12 -14.27 23.92 -41.81
N ARG A 13 -15.31 24.58 -41.35
CA ARG A 13 -15.94 24.40 -40.05
C ARG A 13 -16.63 23.04 -40.00
N GLU A 14 -16.27 22.22 -39.02
CA GLU A 14 -16.99 21.00 -38.68
C GLU A 14 -18.40 21.35 -38.18
N PRO A 15 -19.44 20.53 -38.50
CA PRO A 15 -20.80 20.77 -38.02
C PRO A 15 -20.89 20.55 -36.50
N GLU A 16 -21.52 21.50 -35.83
CA GLU A 16 -21.96 21.40 -34.44
C GLU A 16 -22.92 20.20 -34.32
N HIS A 17 -22.49 19.16 -33.61
CA HIS A 17 -23.36 18.09 -33.12
C HIS A 17 -24.03 18.58 -31.83
N ASP A 18 -25.16 19.26 -31.99
CA ASP A 18 -26.22 19.34 -30.99
C ASP A 18 -27.03 18.06 -31.12
N ASP A 19 -26.89 17.16 -30.17
CA ASP A 19 -27.91 16.18 -29.74
C ASP A 19 -27.30 15.37 -28.58
N CYS A 20 -27.21 16.00 -27.39
CA CYS A 20 -27.07 15.24 -26.15
C CYS A 20 -28.48 14.87 -25.69
N GLU A 21 -28.99 13.75 -26.21
CA GLU A 21 -30.20 13.12 -25.72
C GLU A 21 -30.09 12.93 -24.19
N SER A 22 -31.02 13.55 -23.49
CA SER A 22 -31.26 13.37 -22.07
C SER A 22 -31.58 11.91 -21.78
N VAL A 23 -30.57 11.16 -21.32
CA VAL A 23 -30.78 9.82 -20.73
C VAL A 23 -31.55 10.02 -19.42
N ASP A 24 -32.83 9.66 -19.44
CA ASP A 24 -33.70 9.55 -18.27
C ASP A 24 -32.98 8.79 -17.16
N ARG A 25 -32.56 9.51 -16.14
CA ARG A 25 -32.10 8.92 -14.90
C ARG A 25 -33.28 8.22 -14.24
N VAL A 26 -33.36 6.91 -14.45
CA VAL A 26 -34.20 6.06 -13.63
C VAL A 26 -33.76 6.28 -12.18
N ALA A 27 -34.62 6.88 -11.39
CA ALA A 27 -34.45 7.07 -9.97
C ALA A 27 -34.47 5.67 -9.30
N VAL A 28 -33.30 5.06 -9.18
CA VAL A 28 -33.09 3.92 -8.27
C VAL A 28 -33.23 4.46 -6.86
N GLY A 29 -34.25 3.97 -6.16
CA GLY A 29 -34.68 4.39 -4.83
C GLY A 29 -33.52 4.67 -3.90
N GLY A 30 -33.52 5.89 -3.36
CA GLY A 30 -32.46 6.44 -2.53
C GLY A 30 -32.17 5.62 -1.29
N MET A 31 -31.19 4.75 -1.37
CA MET A 31 -30.41 4.38 -0.20
C MET A 31 -29.58 5.62 0.16
N ARG A 32 -30.00 6.33 1.22
CA ARG A 32 -29.18 7.39 1.81
C ARG A 32 -27.82 6.76 2.14
N GLN A 33 -26.84 6.99 1.31
CA GLN A 33 -25.46 6.74 1.69
C GLN A 33 -25.17 7.67 2.87
N ILE A 34 -25.06 7.09 4.05
CA ILE A 34 -24.47 7.79 5.19
C ILE A 34 -23.07 8.14 4.71
N PRO A 35 -22.69 9.43 4.64
CA PRO A 35 -21.35 9.79 4.21
C PRO A 35 -20.37 9.06 5.13
N ALA A 36 -19.43 8.30 4.56
CA ALA A 36 -18.40 7.61 5.32
C ALA A 36 -17.66 8.65 6.16
N GLN A 37 -17.80 8.57 7.48
CA GLN A 37 -17.21 9.55 8.38
C GLN A 37 -15.71 9.35 8.42
N VAL A 38 -14.95 10.38 8.05
CA VAL A 38 -13.50 10.42 8.24
C VAL A 38 -13.22 10.64 9.72
N ALA A 39 -12.41 9.79 10.31
CA ALA A 39 -12.01 9.88 11.71
C ALA A 39 -10.51 9.56 11.86
N PRO A 40 -9.85 10.04 12.93
CA PRO A 40 -8.46 9.70 13.23
C PRO A 40 -8.25 8.19 13.26
N VAL A 41 -7.10 7.72 12.77
CA VAL A 41 -6.75 6.31 12.89
C VAL A 41 -6.25 6.04 14.31
N THR A 42 -6.69 4.93 14.85
CA THR A 42 -6.26 4.43 16.16
C THR A 42 -5.99 2.93 16.06
N LEU A 43 -5.16 2.41 16.93
CA LEU A 43 -4.86 0.97 16.96
C LEU A 43 -6.15 0.14 17.12
N ARG A 44 -7.12 0.62 17.87
CA ARG A 44 -8.43 -0.02 17.99
C ARG A 44 -9.14 -0.13 16.65
N ARG A 45 -9.17 0.96 15.85
CA ARG A 45 -9.79 0.92 14.51
C ARG A 45 -9.03 0.00 13.54
N VAL A 46 -7.71 -0.08 13.69
CA VAL A 46 -6.89 -1.06 12.96
C VAL A 46 -7.32 -2.48 13.33
N GLY A 47 -7.48 -2.78 14.62
CA GLY A 47 -8.00 -4.07 15.09
C GLY A 47 -9.41 -4.37 14.55
N ASP A 48 -10.35 -3.43 14.68
CA ASP A 48 -11.72 -3.58 14.16
C ASP A 48 -11.71 -3.89 12.64
N ALA A 49 -10.79 -3.27 11.87
CA ALA A 49 -10.65 -3.51 10.44
C ALA A 49 -9.99 -4.86 10.11
N LEU A 50 -9.03 -5.32 10.92
CA LEU A 50 -8.46 -6.67 10.81
C LEU A 50 -9.49 -7.76 11.13
N ASP A 51 -10.39 -7.50 12.08
CA ASP A 51 -11.52 -8.40 12.38
C ASP A 51 -12.48 -8.53 11.18
N ILE A 52 -12.74 -7.43 10.46
CA ILE A 52 -13.54 -7.46 9.21
C ILE A 52 -12.87 -8.33 8.13
N LEU A 53 -11.53 -8.32 8.08
CA LEU A 53 -10.73 -9.13 7.15
C LEU A 53 -10.52 -10.58 7.60
N ASP A 54 -11.07 -10.98 8.75
CA ASP A 54 -10.85 -12.30 9.39
C ASP A 54 -9.34 -12.58 9.66
N VAL A 55 -8.56 -11.53 9.89
CA VAL A 55 -7.14 -11.62 10.24
C VAL A 55 -6.99 -11.73 11.74
N ARG A 56 -6.40 -12.82 12.22
CA ARG A 56 -6.11 -13.03 13.65
C ARG A 56 -4.84 -12.30 14.04
N TYR A 57 -4.90 -11.55 15.13
CA TYR A 57 -3.78 -10.77 15.64
C TYR A 57 -3.67 -10.86 17.17
N LEU A 58 -2.52 -10.48 17.68
CA LEU A 58 -2.22 -10.33 19.09
C LEU A 58 -1.76 -8.89 19.34
N ALA A 59 -2.04 -8.36 20.52
CA ALA A 59 -1.43 -7.10 20.94
C ALA A 59 0.07 -7.31 21.15
N ASP A 60 0.88 -6.45 20.56
CA ASP A 60 2.35 -6.44 20.72
C ASP A 60 2.74 -5.09 21.35
N GLY A 61 2.73 -5.07 22.69
CA GLY A 61 2.86 -3.83 23.44
C GLY A 61 1.58 -3.01 23.48
N SER A 62 1.72 -1.69 23.53
CA SER A 62 0.61 -0.72 23.65
C SER A 62 0.21 -0.08 22.32
N ASP A 63 1.06 -0.13 21.32
CA ASP A 63 1.02 0.66 20.10
C ASP A 63 1.06 -0.16 18.80
N SER A 64 1.02 -1.49 18.92
CA SER A 64 1.06 -2.38 17.75
C SER A 64 0.24 -3.66 17.91
N LEU A 65 -0.15 -4.22 16.75
CA LEU A 65 -0.81 -5.51 16.60
C LEU A 65 0.05 -6.40 15.71
N LEU A 66 0.24 -7.66 16.10
CA LEU A 66 1.02 -8.64 15.39
C LEU A 66 0.13 -9.76 14.86
N ALA A 67 0.08 -9.92 13.56
CA ALA A 67 -0.56 -11.05 12.90
C ALA A 67 0.50 -12.01 12.33
N MET A 68 0.18 -13.32 12.33
CA MET A 68 1.12 -14.36 11.95
C MET A 68 0.54 -15.22 10.82
N TRP A 69 1.33 -15.41 9.76
CA TRP A 69 1.09 -16.35 8.65
C TRP A 69 2.06 -17.51 8.73
N GLU A 70 1.97 -18.45 7.82
CA GLU A 70 2.81 -19.66 7.82
C GLU A 70 4.31 -19.35 7.77
N ARG A 71 4.73 -18.35 6.97
CA ARG A 71 6.15 -18.03 6.71
C ARG A 71 6.62 -16.70 7.27
N HIS A 72 5.70 -15.87 7.75
CA HIS A 72 6.02 -14.49 8.16
C HIS A 72 5.05 -13.95 9.20
N ALA A 73 5.45 -12.88 9.82
CA ALA A 73 4.60 -12.05 10.64
C ALA A 73 4.44 -10.65 10.00
N VAL A 74 3.31 -10.00 10.28
CA VAL A 74 3.04 -8.62 9.92
C VAL A 74 2.70 -7.84 11.18
N LEU A 75 3.46 -6.78 11.40
CA LEU A 75 3.21 -5.79 12.43
C LEU A 75 2.37 -4.65 11.85
N PHE A 76 1.31 -4.30 12.53
CA PHE A 76 0.50 -3.11 12.29
C PHE A 76 0.70 -2.17 13.47
N ALA A 77 1.36 -1.04 13.25
CA ALA A 77 1.71 -0.10 14.31
C ALA A 77 1.25 1.31 13.96
N MET A 78 1.01 2.09 15.01
CA MET A 78 0.87 3.53 14.90
C MET A 78 2.19 4.17 15.33
N GLU A 79 2.80 4.96 14.45
CA GLU A 79 4.08 5.64 14.68
C GLU A 79 3.92 7.15 14.43
N GLY A 80 4.98 7.89 14.72
CA GLY A 80 4.99 9.37 14.62
C GLY A 80 4.70 10.04 15.98
N PRO A 81 4.95 11.36 16.07
CA PRO A 81 4.80 12.10 17.34
C PRO A 81 3.37 12.13 17.88
N GLU A 82 2.36 11.97 17.03
CA GLU A 82 0.94 12.01 17.36
C GLU A 82 0.22 10.70 16.95
N ASP A 83 0.97 9.59 16.80
CA ASP A 83 0.46 8.31 16.32
C ASP A 83 -0.29 8.42 14.98
N GLU A 84 0.19 9.28 14.08
CA GLU A 84 -0.48 9.63 12.84
C GLU A 84 0.00 8.84 11.62
N ILE A 85 1.01 7.98 11.78
CA ILE A 85 1.57 7.16 10.70
C ILE A 85 1.18 5.70 10.93
N LEU A 86 0.35 5.15 10.05
CA LEU A 86 0.12 3.71 10.02
C LEU A 86 1.31 3.02 9.35
N VAL A 87 1.97 2.13 10.10
CA VAL A 87 3.06 1.29 9.63
C VAL A 87 2.59 -0.15 9.51
N ILE A 88 2.78 -0.74 8.34
CA ILE A 88 2.53 -2.16 8.08
C ILE A 88 3.87 -2.78 7.71
N ARG A 89 4.43 -3.61 8.60
CA ARG A 89 5.78 -4.16 8.46
C ARG A 89 5.75 -5.68 8.41
N ALA A 90 6.16 -6.25 7.30
CA ALA A 90 6.32 -7.69 7.12
C ALA A 90 7.73 -8.14 7.53
N ARG A 91 7.82 -9.29 8.18
CA ARG A 91 9.06 -9.96 8.55
C ARG A 91 8.94 -11.46 8.30
N PRO A 92 9.70 -12.03 7.36
CA PRO A 92 9.88 -13.49 7.27
C PRO A 92 10.42 -14.08 8.58
N TYR A 93 10.07 -15.33 8.89
CA TYR A 93 10.67 -16.02 10.04
C TYR A 93 12.12 -16.44 9.77
N SER A 94 12.43 -16.71 8.50
CA SER A 94 13.79 -16.99 8.08
C SER A 94 14.64 -15.71 8.07
N THR A 95 15.93 -15.89 8.26
CA THR A 95 16.93 -14.82 8.21
C THR A 95 18.06 -15.20 7.26
N VAL A 96 18.79 -14.21 6.78
CA VAL A 96 19.89 -14.42 5.84
C VAL A 96 21.21 -14.58 6.60
N PRO A 97 22.07 -15.54 6.22
CA PRO A 97 23.41 -15.66 6.77
C PRO A 97 24.26 -14.40 6.53
N PRO A 98 25.19 -14.05 7.45
CA PRO A 98 26.04 -12.85 7.26
C PRO A 98 26.83 -12.84 5.98
N ASP A 99 27.32 -14.00 5.53
CA ASP A 99 28.10 -14.15 4.29
C ASP A 99 27.29 -13.84 3.03
N TRP A 100 25.98 -13.72 3.13
CA TRP A 100 25.06 -13.39 2.04
C TRP A 100 24.60 -11.93 2.07
N ALA A 101 25.21 -11.08 2.86
CA ALA A 101 24.82 -9.68 3.00
C ALA A 101 24.72 -8.95 1.66
N ASP A 102 25.76 -9.05 0.81
CA ASP A 102 25.77 -8.42 -0.51
C ASP A 102 24.65 -8.93 -1.43
N ARG A 103 24.30 -10.20 -1.31
CA ARG A 103 23.18 -10.79 -2.03
C ARG A 103 21.87 -10.24 -1.50
N ALA A 104 21.70 -10.18 -0.18
CA ALA A 104 20.51 -9.63 0.45
C ALA A 104 20.25 -8.19 0.00
N TYR A 105 21.26 -7.33 -0.01
CA TYR A 105 21.13 -5.95 -0.48
C TYR A 105 20.73 -5.86 -1.96
N ARG A 106 21.30 -6.71 -2.84
CA ARG A 106 20.92 -6.72 -4.25
C ARG A 106 19.47 -7.16 -4.44
N VAL A 107 19.04 -8.24 -3.78
CA VAL A 107 17.68 -8.78 -3.86
C VAL A 107 16.66 -7.75 -3.34
N VAL A 108 16.91 -7.14 -2.20
CA VAL A 108 16.06 -6.08 -1.64
C VAL A 108 15.97 -4.87 -2.56
N ASN A 109 17.08 -4.46 -3.19
CA ASN A 109 17.06 -3.37 -4.16
C ASN A 109 16.29 -3.73 -5.43
N GLU A 110 16.35 -4.96 -5.89
CA GLU A 110 15.56 -5.45 -7.03
C GLU A 110 14.06 -5.39 -6.72
N TRP A 111 13.64 -5.85 -5.54
CA TRP A 111 12.27 -5.68 -5.07
C TRP A 111 11.86 -4.21 -5.10
N ASN A 112 12.66 -3.32 -4.53
CA ASN A 112 12.36 -1.89 -4.47
C ASN A 112 12.28 -1.21 -5.83
N HIS A 113 12.97 -1.77 -6.84
CA HIS A 113 12.92 -1.27 -8.22
C HIS A 113 11.66 -1.73 -8.95
N THR A 114 11.22 -2.96 -8.72
CA THR A 114 10.13 -3.58 -9.45
C THR A 114 8.77 -3.44 -8.75
N SER A 115 8.77 -3.36 -7.41
CA SER A 115 7.56 -3.32 -6.59
C SER A 115 7.21 -1.92 -6.13
N ARG A 116 5.90 -1.70 -5.93
CA ARG A 116 5.34 -0.44 -5.45
C ARG A 116 4.74 -0.64 -4.07
N PHE A 117 4.34 0.44 -3.42
CA PHE A 117 3.65 0.51 -2.13
C PHE A 117 4.46 0.09 -0.91
N CYS A 118 5.24 -0.98 -0.93
CA CYS A 118 6.12 -1.30 0.19
C CYS A 118 7.59 -1.27 -0.23
N LYS A 119 8.45 -0.89 0.71
CA LYS A 119 9.91 -0.88 0.56
C LYS A 119 10.52 -1.95 1.43
N ALA A 120 11.46 -2.70 0.85
CA ALA A 120 12.20 -3.71 1.58
C ALA A 120 13.55 -3.18 2.03
N TYR A 121 14.04 -3.70 3.14
CA TYR A 121 15.36 -3.39 3.67
C TYR A 121 15.93 -4.55 4.49
N VAL A 122 17.25 -4.56 4.60
CA VAL A 122 17.99 -5.46 5.48
C VAL A 122 18.08 -4.79 6.84
N GLY A 123 17.59 -5.45 7.86
CA GLY A 123 17.67 -4.95 9.23
C GLY A 123 19.04 -5.18 9.87
N ASP A 124 19.20 -4.67 11.08
CA ASP A 124 20.41 -4.86 11.86
C ASP A 124 20.65 -6.34 12.17
N PRO A 125 21.91 -6.79 12.17
CA PRO A 125 22.23 -8.17 12.52
C PRO A 125 21.70 -8.56 13.89
N THR A 126 21.11 -9.74 13.98
CA THR A 126 20.74 -10.34 15.28
C THR A 126 21.99 -10.62 16.12
N GLU A 127 21.81 -10.98 17.39
CA GLU A 127 22.92 -11.40 18.27
C GLU A 127 23.75 -12.56 17.69
N ARG A 128 23.15 -13.36 16.81
CA ARG A 128 23.84 -14.46 16.09
C ARG A 128 24.41 -14.03 14.74
N GLY A 129 24.41 -12.73 14.43
CA GLY A 129 24.88 -12.18 13.18
C GLY A 129 23.96 -12.41 11.98
N GLN A 130 22.78 -13.01 12.17
CA GLN A 130 21.82 -13.24 11.10
C GLN A 130 21.14 -11.93 10.68
N LEU A 131 20.90 -11.77 9.40
CA LEU A 131 20.29 -10.56 8.82
C LEU A 131 18.79 -10.77 8.63
N PRO A 132 17.92 -10.11 9.40
CA PRO A 132 16.50 -10.09 9.14
C PRO A 132 16.21 -9.21 7.91
N ILE A 133 15.21 -9.61 7.14
CA ILE A 133 14.70 -8.82 6.03
C ILE A 133 13.32 -8.30 6.41
N TYR A 134 13.03 -7.07 6.03
CA TYR A 134 11.73 -6.43 6.26
C TYR A 134 11.18 -5.86 4.97
N ALA A 135 9.86 -5.84 4.85
CA ALA A 135 9.18 -4.98 3.90
C ALA A 135 8.18 -4.11 4.66
N GLU A 136 8.10 -2.84 4.30
CA GLU A 136 7.36 -1.86 5.08
C GLU A 136 6.59 -0.90 4.19
N MET A 137 5.35 -0.65 4.56
CA MET A 137 4.50 0.41 4.04
C MET A 137 4.20 1.40 5.16
N GLN A 138 4.43 2.68 4.90
CA GLN A 138 4.12 3.76 5.82
C GLN A 138 3.10 4.69 5.18
N VAL A 139 2.02 4.96 5.90
CA VAL A 139 0.94 5.81 5.40
C VAL A 139 0.65 6.92 6.43
N PRO A 140 0.95 8.18 6.11
CA PRO A 140 0.58 9.30 6.97
C PRO A 140 -0.93 9.53 6.91
N LEU A 141 -1.60 9.49 8.06
CA LEU A 141 -3.05 9.56 8.22
C LEU A 141 -3.50 10.65 9.20
N SER A 142 -2.73 11.72 9.33
CA SER A 142 -3.05 12.86 10.20
C SER A 142 -4.43 13.48 9.91
N ALA A 143 -4.86 13.45 8.65
CA ALA A 143 -6.20 13.91 8.26
C ALA A 143 -7.32 12.92 8.60
N GLY A 144 -6.97 11.72 9.11
CA GLY A 144 -7.90 10.62 9.32
C GLY A 144 -8.28 9.89 8.03
N VAL A 145 -9.08 8.84 8.17
CA VAL A 145 -9.55 7.98 7.09
C VAL A 145 -10.94 7.42 7.41
N HIS A 146 -11.74 7.11 6.40
CA HIS A 146 -13.00 6.36 6.60
C HIS A 146 -12.71 4.84 6.67
N ASP A 147 -13.58 4.10 7.37
CA ASP A 147 -13.35 2.68 7.68
C ASP A 147 -13.14 1.80 6.45
N ALA A 148 -13.89 2.01 5.38
CA ALA A 148 -13.74 1.22 4.16
C ALA A 148 -12.35 1.36 3.53
N LEU A 149 -11.75 2.57 3.52
CA LEU A 149 -10.40 2.78 3.02
C LEU A 149 -9.35 2.18 3.97
N LEU A 150 -9.59 2.25 5.29
CA LEU A 150 -8.70 1.61 6.26
C LEU A 150 -8.64 0.10 6.05
N VAL A 151 -9.79 -0.56 5.89
CA VAL A 151 -9.89 -2.00 5.58
C VAL A 151 -9.13 -2.33 4.29
N GLU A 152 -9.35 -1.57 3.21
CA GLU A 152 -8.67 -1.77 1.92
C GLU A 152 -7.14 -1.61 2.03
N MET A 153 -6.67 -0.63 2.83
CA MET A 153 -5.24 -0.41 3.06
C MET A 153 -4.59 -1.58 3.83
N LEU A 154 -5.28 -2.12 4.84
CA LEU A 154 -4.78 -3.25 5.61
C LEU A 154 -4.78 -4.54 4.78
N ASP A 155 -5.81 -4.79 3.97
CA ASP A 155 -5.87 -5.91 3.05
C ASP A 155 -4.72 -5.85 2.02
N CYS A 156 -4.54 -4.69 1.39
CA CYS A 156 -3.42 -4.43 0.48
C CYS A 156 -2.06 -4.67 1.17
N GLY A 157 -1.89 -4.16 2.39
CA GLY A 157 -0.65 -4.35 3.16
C GLY A 157 -0.37 -5.81 3.47
N ALA A 158 -1.38 -6.59 3.90
CA ALA A 158 -1.25 -8.02 4.16
C ALA A 158 -0.95 -8.82 2.88
N ALA A 159 -1.61 -8.51 1.78
CA ALA A 159 -1.35 -9.13 0.47
C ALA A 159 0.07 -8.83 -0.02
N MET A 160 0.54 -7.59 0.10
CA MET A 160 1.90 -7.19 -0.26
C MET A 160 2.96 -7.88 0.61
N ALA A 161 2.68 -8.07 1.90
CA ALA A 161 3.55 -8.81 2.82
C ALA A 161 3.73 -10.26 2.37
N THR A 162 2.64 -10.94 2.02
CA THR A 162 2.66 -12.32 1.52
C THR A 162 3.43 -12.40 0.20
N ASN A 163 3.11 -11.55 -0.78
CA ASN A 163 3.80 -11.50 -2.07
C ASN A 163 5.31 -11.26 -1.93
N PHE A 164 5.71 -10.38 -1.01
CA PHE A 164 7.12 -10.13 -0.74
C PHE A 164 7.84 -11.38 -0.23
N VAL A 165 7.24 -12.09 0.73
CA VAL A 165 7.86 -13.28 1.30
C VAL A 165 7.94 -14.42 0.29
N ASP A 166 6.89 -14.64 -0.49
CA ASP A 166 6.89 -15.63 -1.56
C ASP A 166 7.95 -15.28 -2.62
N TRP A 167 8.05 -14.02 -3.01
CA TRP A 167 9.09 -13.54 -3.94
C TRP A 167 10.50 -13.78 -3.39
N LEU A 168 10.76 -13.56 -2.10
CA LEU A 168 12.07 -13.85 -1.48
C LEU A 168 12.44 -15.32 -1.54
N HIS A 169 11.45 -16.23 -1.41
CA HIS A 169 11.69 -17.67 -1.50
C HIS A 169 11.88 -18.13 -2.96
N ASP A 170 11.11 -17.61 -3.88
CA ASP A 170 11.03 -18.07 -5.27
C ASP A 170 12.04 -17.32 -6.16
N GLU A 171 11.73 -16.09 -6.55
CA GLU A 171 12.52 -15.33 -7.52
C GLU A 171 13.82 -14.78 -6.91
N GLY A 172 13.74 -14.26 -5.69
CA GLY A 172 14.91 -13.75 -4.95
C GLY A 172 15.86 -14.85 -4.52
N ALA A 173 15.34 -16.07 -4.33
CA ALA A 173 16.06 -17.25 -3.85
C ALA A 173 17.00 -16.91 -2.68
N LEU A 174 16.49 -16.12 -1.74
CA LEU A 174 17.27 -15.58 -0.60
C LEU A 174 16.98 -16.32 0.70
N LEU A 175 15.74 -16.83 0.87
CA LEU A 175 15.26 -17.52 2.08
C LEU A 175 14.93 -18.98 1.82
#